data_08a1895ebb8c0cda1da2dcfb6fdee4e7
#
_entry.id   08a1895ebb8c0cda1da2dcfb6fdee4e7
#
_cell.length_a   1.000
_cell.length_b   1.000
_cell.length_c   1.000
_cell.angle_alpha   90.00
_cell.angle_beta   90.00
_cell.angle_gamma   90.00
#
_symmetry.space_group_name_H-M   'P 1'
#
loop_
_entity.id
_entity.type
_entity.pdbx_description
1 polymer ?
#
loop_
_entity_poly.entity_id
_entity_poly.type
_entity_poly.pdbx_seq_one_letter_code
_entity_poly.pdbx_strand_id
1 'polypeptide(L)'
;SGFMAGYQTDSFVIAILASALAGALSALIYALLTVTFMANQNVTGLTLTIFGIGLANFIGVMMIAKSPDGTLKLPEHITAAMRSIHIPGLSDIPVVGPLLFSYNPFVYLGILIAILCGIYLGKTKTGLNVQAIGQNPAAADAAGIQVTKWKYINIVAGGAICGIGGAYCSMIINGGVWISDNVGGLGQF
;
A
#
# COMPACT_ATOMS: atom_id res chain seq x y z
N SER A 1 2.84 6.32 -8.09
CA SER A 1 2.66 5.28 -9.14
C SER A 1 1.18 5.01 -9.41
N GLY A 2 0.38 4.65 -8.41
CA GLY A 2 -1.05 4.38 -8.58
C GLY A 2 -1.84 5.55 -9.15
N PHE A 3 -1.61 6.76 -8.63
CA PHE A 3 -2.20 7.98 -9.17
C PHE A 3 -1.88 8.20 -10.66
N MET A 4 -0.61 7.99 -11.05
CA MET A 4 -0.20 8.11 -12.45
C MET A 4 -0.87 7.08 -13.35
N ALA A 5 -0.93 5.82 -12.90
CA ALA A 5 -1.58 4.77 -13.65
C ALA A 5 -3.08 5.03 -13.79
N GLY A 6 -3.74 5.49 -12.73
CA GLY A 6 -5.15 5.90 -12.77
C GLY A 6 -5.41 7.08 -13.71
N TYR A 7 -4.50 8.07 -13.73
CA TYR A 7 -4.60 9.23 -14.64
C TYR A 7 -4.42 8.86 -16.12
N GLN A 8 -3.55 7.89 -16.42
CA GLN A 8 -3.25 7.49 -17.82
C GLN A 8 -4.22 6.44 -18.38
N THR A 9 -4.75 5.56 -17.55
CA THR A 9 -5.53 4.41 -18.00
C THR A 9 -7.01 4.51 -17.72
N ASP A 10 -7.43 5.54 -16.99
CA ASP A 10 -8.83 5.74 -16.57
C ASP A 10 -9.45 4.51 -15.88
N SER A 11 -8.61 3.60 -15.37
CA SER A 11 -9.04 2.35 -14.74
C SER A 11 -8.57 2.26 -13.29
N PHE A 12 -9.54 2.16 -12.40
CA PHE A 12 -9.33 1.98 -10.96
C PHE A 12 -8.52 0.71 -10.61
N VAL A 13 -8.82 -0.41 -11.28
CA VAL A 13 -8.16 -1.69 -11.01
C VAL A 13 -6.68 -1.62 -11.41
N ILE A 14 -6.38 -0.99 -12.55
CA ILE A 14 -5.00 -0.81 -13.01
C ILE A 14 -4.23 0.10 -12.06
N ALA A 15 -4.86 1.13 -11.52
CA ALA A 15 -4.25 2.02 -10.53
C ALA A 15 -3.85 1.28 -9.25
N ILE A 16 -4.71 0.39 -8.73
CA ILE A 16 -4.42 -0.43 -7.56
C ILE A 16 -3.27 -1.41 -7.85
N LEU A 17 -3.33 -2.13 -8.99
CA LEU A 17 -2.30 -3.08 -9.36
C LEU A 17 -0.93 -2.39 -9.57
N ALA A 18 -0.92 -1.23 -10.22
CA ALA A 18 0.30 -0.46 -10.41
C ALA A 18 0.88 0.06 -9.09
N SER A 19 0.04 0.45 -8.13
CA SER A 19 0.50 0.86 -6.80
C SER A 19 1.03 -0.32 -5.99
N ALA A 20 0.37 -1.47 -6.05
CA ALA A 20 0.85 -2.70 -5.41
C ALA A 20 2.21 -3.15 -5.98
N LEU A 21 2.37 -3.11 -7.30
CA LEU A 21 3.64 -3.43 -7.97
C LEU A 21 4.75 -2.45 -7.59
N ALA A 22 4.47 -1.16 -7.56
CA ALA A 22 5.47 -0.16 -7.15
C ALA A 22 5.87 -0.32 -5.68
N GLY A 23 4.91 -0.61 -4.79
CA GLY A 23 5.17 -0.94 -3.40
C GLY A 23 6.02 -2.21 -3.25
N ALA A 24 5.71 -3.26 -4.03
CA ALA A 24 6.48 -4.50 -4.06
C ALA A 24 7.93 -4.27 -4.56
N LEU A 25 8.13 -3.45 -5.61
CA LEU A 25 9.46 -3.11 -6.12
C LEU A 25 10.28 -2.33 -5.09
N SER A 26 9.68 -1.34 -4.42
CA SER A 26 10.35 -0.60 -3.35
C SER A 26 10.73 -1.51 -2.18
N ALA A 27 9.84 -2.42 -1.80
CA ALA A 27 10.09 -3.41 -0.77
C ALA A 27 11.15 -4.45 -1.18
N LEU A 28 11.26 -4.77 -2.45
CA LEU A 28 12.31 -5.65 -2.97
C LEU A 28 13.69 -5.00 -2.84
N ILE A 29 13.81 -3.70 -3.14
CA ILE A 29 15.04 -2.94 -2.91
C ILE A 29 15.39 -2.94 -1.41
N TYR A 30 14.39 -2.68 -0.55
CA TYR A 30 14.57 -2.74 0.90
C TYR A 30 15.02 -4.13 1.38
N ALA A 31 14.39 -5.20 0.89
CA ALA A 31 14.75 -6.56 1.22
C ALA A 31 16.18 -6.90 0.79
N LEU A 32 16.58 -6.48 -0.40
CA LEU A 32 17.93 -6.70 -0.90
C LEU A 32 18.99 -6.03 0.01
N LEU A 33 18.74 -4.79 0.42
CA LEU A 33 19.65 -4.07 1.30
C LEU A 33 19.70 -4.68 2.71
N THR A 34 18.55 -5.03 3.28
CA THR A 34 18.47 -5.48 4.68
C THR A 34 18.72 -6.98 4.87
N VAL A 35 18.33 -7.82 3.91
CA VAL A 35 18.46 -9.29 4.02
C VAL A 35 19.77 -9.77 3.40
N THR A 36 20.15 -9.24 2.22
CA THR A 36 21.39 -9.70 1.53
C THR A 36 22.61 -8.92 2.00
N PHE A 37 22.54 -7.59 2.02
CA PHE A 37 23.66 -6.74 2.45
C PHE A 37 23.72 -6.53 3.96
N MET A 38 22.76 -7.06 4.72
CA MET A 38 22.68 -6.93 6.19
C MET A 38 22.77 -5.47 6.68
N ALA A 39 22.29 -4.53 5.87
CA ALA A 39 22.28 -3.11 6.22
C ALA A 39 21.32 -2.86 7.40
N ASN A 40 21.58 -1.79 8.16
CA ASN A 40 20.73 -1.39 9.27
C ASN A 40 19.32 -1.06 8.78
N GLN A 41 18.33 -1.80 9.30
CA GLN A 41 16.93 -1.72 8.87
C GLN A 41 16.34 -0.32 9.04
N ASN A 42 16.63 0.35 10.16
CA ASN A 42 16.09 1.69 10.44
C ASN A 42 16.65 2.74 9.48
N VAL A 43 17.97 2.71 9.26
CA VAL A 43 18.65 3.65 8.35
C VAL A 43 18.19 3.42 6.91
N THR A 44 18.11 2.17 6.49
CA THR A 44 17.63 1.81 5.14
C THR A 44 16.17 2.24 4.92
N GLY A 45 15.31 2.03 5.92
CA GLY A 45 13.91 2.45 5.86
C GLY A 45 13.77 3.97 5.72
N LEU A 46 14.48 4.73 6.55
CA LEU A 46 14.49 6.20 6.49
C LEU A 46 14.99 6.70 5.14
N THR A 47 16.10 6.16 4.67
CA THR A 47 16.70 6.53 3.37
C THR A 47 15.73 6.27 2.22
N LEU A 48 15.07 5.09 2.23
CA LEU A 48 14.10 4.74 1.19
C LEU A 48 12.87 5.65 1.23
N THR A 49 12.44 6.05 2.42
CA THR A 49 11.32 7.00 2.59
C THR A 49 11.66 8.36 1.99
N ILE A 50 12.82 8.93 2.32
CA ILE A 50 13.27 10.22 1.77
C ILE A 50 13.43 10.13 0.26
N PHE A 51 14.04 9.06 -0.24
CA PHE A 51 14.18 8.81 -1.67
C PHE A 51 12.80 8.71 -2.36
N GLY A 52 11.86 7.98 -1.77
CA GLY A 52 10.51 7.82 -2.30
C GLY A 52 9.73 9.14 -2.39
N ILE A 53 9.84 9.98 -1.36
CA ILE A 53 9.23 11.33 -1.34
C ILE A 53 9.86 12.19 -2.44
N GLY A 54 11.19 12.22 -2.53
CA GLY A 54 11.90 12.99 -3.56
C GLY A 54 11.52 12.55 -4.98
N LEU A 55 11.47 11.24 -5.23
CA LEU A 55 11.07 10.68 -6.53
C LEU A 55 9.61 11.01 -6.86
N ALA A 56 8.71 10.90 -5.88
CA ALA A 56 7.29 11.22 -6.07
C ALA A 56 7.10 12.70 -6.42
N ASN A 57 7.77 13.60 -5.70
CA ASN A 57 7.73 15.05 -5.98
C ASN A 57 8.32 15.37 -7.34
N PHE A 58 9.47 14.81 -7.69
CA PHE A 58 10.10 15.02 -9.00
C PHE A 58 9.17 14.62 -10.15
N ILE A 59 8.61 13.42 -10.08
CA ILE A 59 7.68 12.92 -11.10
C ILE A 59 6.40 13.76 -11.13
N GLY A 60 5.86 14.14 -9.96
CA GLY A 60 4.67 14.96 -9.85
C GLY A 60 4.83 16.33 -10.51
N VAL A 61 5.95 17.02 -10.24
CA VAL A 61 6.26 18.32 -10.85
C VAL A 61 6.42 18.20 -12.37
N MET A 62 7.10 17.15 -12.84
CA MET A 62 7.23 16.90 -14.29
C MET A 62 5.88 16.69 -14.98
N MET A 63 4.93 16.04 -14.31
CA MET A 63 3.60 15.81 -14.86
C MET A 63 2.74 17.07 -14.83
N ILE A 64 2.80 17.84 -13.75
CA ILE A 64 2.12 19.13 -13.65
C ILE A 64 2.58 20.10 -14.76
N ALA A 65 3.88 20.11 -15.04
CA ALA A 65 4.44 20.95 -16.12
C ALA A 65 3.96 20.55 -17.52
N LYS A 66 3.49 19.32 -17.72
CA LYS A 66 2.91 18.82 -18.98
C LYS A 66 1.39 18.93 -19.03
N SER A 67 0.74 19.24 -17.91
CA SER A 67 -0.72 19.38 -17.85
C SER A 67 -1.15 20.77 -18.33
N PRO A 68 -2.15 20.89 -19.22
CA PRO A 68 -2.65 22.18 -19.72
C PRO A 68 -3.20 23.08 -18.62
N ASP A 69 -3.77 22.49 -17.58
CA ASP A 69 -4.45 23.18 -16.48
C ASP A 69 -3.55 23.47 -15.26
N GLY A 70 -2.25 23.12 -15.31
CA GLY A 70 -1.32 23.29 -14.18
C GLY A 70 -1.69 22.49 -12.91
N THR A 71 -2.69 21.61 -12.99
CA THR A 71 -3.14 20.75 -11.90
C THR A 71 -3.39 19.34 -12.42
N LEU A 72 -3.01 18.34 -11.63
CA LEU A 72 -3.32 16.95 -11.91
C LEU A 72 -4.57 16.56 -11.10
N LYS A 73 -5.68 16.36 -11.80
CA LYS A 73 -6.92 15.82 -11.21
C LYS A 73 -7.27 14.52 -11.87
N LEU A 74 -7.68 13.54 -11.06
CA LEU A 74 -8.25 12.30 -11.58
C LEU A 74 -9.64 12.58 -12.17
N PRO A 75 -10.04 11.87 -13.23
CA PRO A 75 -11.39 11.95 -13.78
C PRO A 75 -12.46 11.71 -12.72
N GLU A 76 -13.57 12.46 -12.81
CA GLU A 76 -14.65 12.41 -11.81
C GLU A 76 -15.29 11.01 -11.68
N HIS A 77 -15.31 10.22 -12.75
CA HIS A 77 -15.87 8.87 -12.70
C HIS A 77 -15.04 7.91 -11.82
N ILE A 78 -13.71 8.11 -11.71
CA ILE A 78 -12.84 7.34 -10.82
C ILE A 78 -13.08 7.77 -9.37
N THR A 79 -13.12 9.07 -9.11
CA THR A 79 -13.39 9.60 -7.77
C THR A 79 -14.83 9.33 -7.32
N ALA A 80 -15.79 9.31 -8.24
CA ALA A 80 -17.18 8.94 -7.94
C ALA A 80 -17.33 7.46 -7.59
N ALA A 81 -16.62 6.56 -8.27
CA ALA A 81 -16.58 5.13 -7.94
C ALA A 81 -15.96 4.86 -6.56
N MET A 82 -15.20 5.82 -6.03
CA MET A 82 -14.56 5.76 -4.72
C MET A 82 -15.37 6.43 -3.60
N ARG A 83 -16.51 7.06 -3.91
CA ARG A 83 -17.43 7.60 -2.89
C ARG A 83 -18.03 6.46 -2.07
N SER A 84 -18.48 6.80 -0.88
CA SER A 84 -19.16 5.86 0.02
C SER A 84 -20.28 5.12 -0.72
N ILE A 85 -20.24 3.79 -0.70
CA ILE A 85 -21.31 2.97 -1.25
C ILE A 85 -22.47 3.00 -0.26
N HIS A 86 -23.56 3.64 -0.65
CA HIS A 86 -24.81 3.55 0.09
C HIS A 86 -25.52 2.24 -0.31
N ILE A 87 -25.52 1.26 0.58
CA ILE A 87 -26.24 0.00 0.35
C ILE A 87 -27.68 0.20 0.86
N PRO A 88 -28.68 0.32 -0.04
CA PRO A 88 -30.06 0.53 0.38
C PRO A 88 -30.55 -0.65 1.23
N GLY A 89 -31.10 -0.34 2.40
CA GLY A 89 -31.61 -1.34 3.34
C GLY A 89 -30.67 -1.71 4.50
N LEU A 90 -29.34 -1.71 4.32
CA LEU A 90 -28.37 -1.96 5.40
C LEU A 90 -27.82 -0.68 6.00
N SER A 91 -27.68 0.39 5.23
CA SER A 91 -27.23 1.70 5.71
C SER A 91 -28.32 2.48 6.45
N ASP A 92 -29.59 2.06 6.37
CA ASP A 92 -30.72 2.71 7.04
C ASP A 92 -30.93 2.24 8.48
N ILE A 93 -30.13 1.29 8.97
CA ILE A 93 -30.20 0.82 10.36
C ILE A 93 -29.61 1.91 11.27
N PRO A 94 -30.38 2.46 12.24
CA PRO A 94 -29.88 3.49 13.14
C PRO A 94 -28.67 2.99 13.93
N VAL A 95 -27.57 3.75 13.90
CA VAL A 95 -26.26 3.50 14.54
C VAL A 95 -25.36 2.52 13.76
N VAL A 96 -25.82 1.35 13.33
CA VAL A 96 -24.99 0.31 12.70
C VAL A 96 -24.80 0.59 11.20
N GLY A 97 -25.81 1.14 10.53
CA GLY A 97 -25.77 1.46 9.11
C GLY A 97 -24.65 2.46 8.76
N PRO A 98 -24.64 3.68 9.35
CA PRO A 98 -23.58 4.64 9.13
C PRO A 98 -22.20 4.16 9.58
N LEU A 99 -22.16 3.33 10.64
CA LEU A 99 -20.91 2.90 11.27
C LEU A 99 -20.21 1.76 10.52
N LEU A 100 -20.97 0.90 9.81
CA LEU A 100 -20.40 -0.28 9.12
C LEU A 100 -20.62 -0.27 7.60
N PHE A 101 -21.66 0.42 7.08
CA PHE A 101 -22.08 0.29 5.69
C PHE A 101 -22.02 1.61 4.88
N SER A 102 -21.41 2.66 5.43
CA SER A 102 -21.24 3.97 4.77
C SER A 102 -19.78 4.28 4.43
N TYR A 103 -18.92 3.26 4.35
CA TYR A 103 -17.51 3.45 4.05
C TYR A 103 -17.16 3.25 2.58
N ASN A 104 -16.02 3.75 2.20
CA ASN A 104 -15.39 3.53 0.91
C ASN A 104 -15.10 2.04 0.67
N PRO A 105 -15.16 1.56 -0.58
CA PRO A 105 -14.78 0.19 -0.95
C PRO A 105 -13.41 -0.25 -0.45
N PHE A 106 -12.47 0.69 -0.34
CA PHE A 106 -11.13 0.44 0.18
C PHE A 106 -11.10 0.03 1.66
N VAL A 107 -12.04 0.52 2.46
CA VAL A 107 -12.13 0.12 3.88
C VAL A 107 -12.47 -1.36 3.99
N TYR A 108 -13.42 -1.82 3.17
CA TYR A 108 -13.78 -3.25 3.12
C TYR A 108 -12.64 -4.10 2.57
N LEU A 109 -11.93 -3.61 1.55
CA LEU A 109 -10.72 -4.25 1.04
C LEU A 109 -9.64 -4.36 2.13
N GLY A 110 -9.43 -3.32 2.92
CA GLY A 110 -8.51 -3.33 4.06
C GLY A 110 -8.88 -4.36 5.12
N ILE A 111 -10.16 -4.42 5.49
CA ILE A 111 -10.67 -5.43 6.44
C ILE A 111 -10.47 -6.85 5.89
N LEU A 112 -10.78 -7.06 4.61
CA LEU A 112 -10.57 -8.34 3.94
C LEU A 112 -9.10 -8.76 3.96
N ILE A 113 -8.19 -7.85 3.61
CA ILE A 113 -6.74 -8.09 3.66
C ILE A 113 -6.30 -8.42 5.09
N ALA A 114 -6.79 -7.69 6.09
CA ALA A 114 -6.45 -7.93 7.50
C ALA A 114 -6.90 -9.34 7.96
N ILE A 115 -8.11 -9.76 7.59
CA ILE A 115 -8.63 -11.10 7.90
C ILE A 115 -7.78 -12.18 7.19
N LEU A 116 -7.48 -11.99 5.90
CA LEU A 116 -6.66 -12.94 5.13
C LEU A 116 -5.24 -13.05 5.71
N CYS A 117 -4.61 -11.92 6.08
CA CYS A 117 -3.31 -11.92 6.74
C CYS A 117 -3.37 -12.61 8.11
N GLY A 118 -4.43 -12.40 8.88
CA GLY A 118 -4.63 -13.06 10.17
C GLY A 118 -4.75 -14.60 10.02
N ILE A 119 -5.52 -15.06 9.04
CA ILE A 119 -5.66 -16.49 8.73
C ILE A 119 -4.31 -17.04 8.21
N TYR A 120 -3.64 -16.32 7.32
CA TYR A 120 -2.34 -16.71 6.78
C TYR A 120 -1.32 -16.91 7.90
N LEU A 121 -1.17 -15.94 8.80
CA LEU A 121 -0.19 -16.02 9.88
C LEU A 121 -0.57 -17.02 10.97
N GLY A 122 -1.87 -17.12 11.31
CA GLY A 122 -2.29 -17.91 12.47
C GLY A 122 -2.67 -19.37 12.16
N LYS A 123 -3.08 -19.68 10.91
CA LYS A 123 -3.65 -20.98 10.57
C LYS A 123 -2.92 -21.73 9.44
N THR A 124 -1.88 -21.16 8.84
CA THR A 124 -1.12 -21.84 7.78
C THR A 124 0.25 -22.31 8.25
N LYS A 125 0.75 -23.41 7.66
CA LYS A 125 2.12 -23.90 7.90
C LYS A 125 3.18 -22.85 7.54
N THR A 126 2.91 -22.05 6.49
CA THR A 126 3.77 -20.97 6.06
C THR A 126 3.80 -19.83 7.08
N GLY A 127 2.67 -19.48 7.67
CA GLY A 127 2.58 -18.49 8.74
C GLY A 127 3.33 -18.90 10.00
N LEU A 128 3.25 -20.20 10.38
CA LEU A 128 4.04 -20.75 11.49
C LEU A 128 5.55 -20.66 11.24
N ASN A 129 5.99 -20.93 10.00
CA ASN A 129 7.40 -20.78 9.62
C ASN A 129 7.85 -19.32 9.75
N VAL A 130 7.02 -18.37 9.31
CA VAL A 130 7.31 -16.93 9.42
C VAL A 130 7.41 -16.51 10.89
N GLN A 131 6.52 -16.97 11.75
CA GLN A 131 6.57 -16.71 13.19
C GLN A 131 7.84 -17.31 13.83
N ALA A 132 8.20 -18.54 13.48
CA ALA A 132 9.43 -19.19 13.96
C ALA A 132 10.68 -18.40 13.55
N ILE A 133 10.75 -17.91 12.31
CA ILE A 133 11.84 -17.05 11.81
C ILE A 133 11.89 -15.73 12.60
N GLY A 134 10.73 -15.16 12.94
CA GLY A 134 10.65 -13.91 13.71
C GLY A 134 11.15 -14.07 15.15
N GLN A 135 10.91 -15.23 15.78
CA GLN A 135 11.35 -15.52 17.15
C GLN A 135 12.83 -15.90 17.24
N ASN A 136 13.27 -16.85 16.42
CA ASN A 136 14.66 -17.30 16.39
C ASN A 136 15.06 -17.76 14.98
N PRO A 137 15.68 -16.88 14.18
CA PRO A 137 16.10 -17.23 12.82
C PRO A 137 17.09 -18.38 12.76
N ALA A 138 18.00 -18.47 13.75
CA ALA A 138 19.02 -19.52 13.79
C ALA A 138 18.39 -20.90 14.07
N ALA A 139 17.43 -20.99 14.98
CA ALA A 139 16.70 -22.23 15.24
C ALA A 139 15.82 -22.64 14.06
N ALA A 140 15.22 -21.68 13.34
CA ALA A 140 14.44 -21.96 12.15
C ALA A 140 15.31 -22.51 11.01
N ASP A 141 16.52 -21.95 10.82
CA ASP A 141 17.49 -22.43 9.84
C ASP A 141 17.98 -23.85 10.17
N ALA A 142 18.29 -24.11 11.44
CA ALA A 142 18.65 -25.44 11.90
C ALA A 142 17.53 -26.48 11.70
N ALA A 143 16.27 -26.05 11.70
CA ALA A 143 15.11 -26.88 11.39
C ALA A 143 14.85 -27.04 9.87
N GLY A 144 15.75 -26.54 9.01
CA GLY A 144 15.66 -26.64 7.55
C GLY A 144 14.73 -25.62 6.87
N ILE A 145 14.31 -24.56 7.59
CA ILE A 145 13.46 -23.50 7.02
C ILE A 145 14.36 -22.49 6.31
N GLN A 146 14.09 -22.22 5.04
CA GLN A 146 14.84 -21.25 4.24
C GLN A 146 14.54 -19.80 4.69
N VAL A 147 15.22 -19.33 5.73
CA VAL A 147 15.01 -18.05 6.39
C VAL A 147 15.05 -16.87 5.41
N THR A 148 16.08 -16.80 4.54
CA THR A 148 16.27 -15.73 3.57
C THR A 148 15.09 -15.64 2.61
N LYS A 149 14.65 -16.74 2.03
CA LYS A 149 13.52 -16.78 1.09
C LYS A 149 12.23 -16.26 1.73
N TRP A 150 11.93 -16.71 2.95
CA TRP A 150 10.71 -16.29 3.64
C TRP A 150 10.75 -14.81 4.04
N LYS A 151 11.91 -14.28 4.42
CA LYS A 151 12.08 -12.83 4.64
C LYS A 151 11.77 -12.03 3.39
N TYR A 152 12.32 -12.40 2.23
CA TYR A 152 12.04 -11.73 0.96
C TYR A 152 10.55 -11.73 0.62
N ILE A 153 9.91 -12.91 0.66
CA ILE A 153 8.48 -13.05 0.30
C ILE A 153 7.62 -12.15 1.18
N ASN A 154 7.84 -12.15 2.49
CA ASN A 154 6.99 -11.38 3.41
C ASN A 154 7.24 -9.87 3.30
N ILE A 155 8.48 -9.43 3.10
CA ILE A 155 8.81 -8.03 2.90
C ILE A 155 8.15 -7.51 1.61
N VAL A 156 8.26 -8.25 0.51
CA VAL A 156 7.65 -7.87 -0.77
C VAL A 156 6.13 -7.87 -0.70
N ALA A 157 5.52 -8.87 -0.07
CA ALA A 157 4.08 -8.93 0.14
C ALA A 157 3.59 -7.76 1.00
N GLY A 158 4.29 -7.44 2.10
CA GLY A 158 4.01 -6.27 2.94
C GLY A 158 4.11 -4.97 2.15
N GLY A 159 5.14 -4.82 1.32
CA GLY A 159 5.31 -3.66 0.45
C GLY A 159 4.20 -3.50 -0.60
N ALA A 160 3.69 -4.61 -1.15
CA ALA A 160 2.55 -4.58 -2.05
C ALA A 160 1.28 -4.06 -1.35
N ILE A 161 1.01 -4.52 -0.13
CA ILE A 161 -0.11 -4.05 0.69
C ILE A 161 0.04 -2.57 1.04
N CYS A 162 1.24 -2.14 1.44
CA CYS A 162 1.54 -0.72 1.67
C CYS A 162 1.33 0.13 0.42
N GLY A 163 1.68 -0.39 -0.76
CA GLY A 163 1.44 0.26 -2.04
C GLY A 163 -0.06 0.52 -2.31
N ILE A 164 -0.93 -0.44 -1.97
CA ILE A 164 -2.39 -0.28 -2.04
C ILE A 164 -2.87 0.81 -1.07
N GLY A 165 -2.34 0.83 0.17
CA GLY A 165 -2.62 1.89 1.14
C GLY A 165 -2.20 3.27 0.65
N GLY A 166 -1.04 3.37 -0.03
CA GLY A 166 -0.58 4.61 -0.67
C GLY A 166 -1.50 5.09 -1.80
N ALA A 167 -2.10 4.17 -2.57
CA ALA A 167 -3.12 4.51 -3.56
C ALA A 167 -4.37 5.10 -2.89
N TYR A 168 -4.82 4.51 -1.80
CA TYR A 168 -5.93 5.03 -1.01
C TYR A 168 -5.68 6.47 -0.55
N CYS A 169 -4.51 6.74 0.06
CA CYS A 169 -4.16 8.08 0.51
C CYS A 169 -4.16 9.10 -0.64
N SER A 170 -3.54 8.75 -1.78
CA SER A 170 -3.40 9.69 -2.89
C SER A 170 -4.70 9.93 -3.66
N MET A 171 -5.56 8.93 -3.78
CA MET A 171 -6.77 9.01 -4.61
C MET A 171 -8.00 9.45 -3.83
N ILE A 172 -8.13 9.05 -2.57
CA ILE A 172 -9.33 9.29 -1.77
C ILE A 172 -9.14 10.43 -0.78
N ILE A 173 -8.10 10.40 0.05
CA ILE A 173 -7.88 11.42 1.09
C ILE A 173 -7.63 12.79 0.44
N ASN A 174 -6.87 12.82 -0.65
CA ASN A 174 -6.59 14.07 -1.38
C ASN A 174 -7.66 14.40 -2.43
N GLY A 175 -8.80 13.71 -2.44
CA GLY A 175 -9.91 13.99 -3.37
C GLY A 175 -9.53 13.86 -4.86
N GLY A 176 -8.56 13.02 -5.19
CA GLY A 176 -8.08 12.82 -6.56
C GLY A 176 -7.25 13.98 -7.12
N VAL A 177 -6.78 14.89 -6.27
CA VAL A 177 -5.88 16.00 -6.66
C VAL A 177 -4.47 15.65 -6.21
N TRP A 178 -3.49 15.86 -7.10
CA TRP A 178 -2.09 15.74 -6.73
C TRP A 178 -1.64 16.93 -5.88
N ILE A 179 -1.26 16.68 -4.63
CA ILE A 179 -0.72 17.69 -3.72
C ILE A 179 0.67 17.21 -3.28
N SER A 180 1.71 17.95 -3.64
CA SER A 180 3.10 17.57 -3.38
C SER A 180 3.41 17.44 -1.88
N ASP A 181 2.83 18.31 -1.06
CA ASP A 181 3.10 18.37 0.37
C ASP A 181 2.51 17.19 1.17
N ASN A 182 1.49 16.52 0.62
CA ASN A 182 0.83 15.39 1.27
C ASN A 182 1.32 14.02 0.80
N VAL A 183 2.29 13.95 -0.11
CA VAL A 183 2.80 12.68 -0.65
C VAL A 183 3.54 11.86 0.41
N GLY A 184 4.11 12.52 1.40
CA GLY A 184 4.91 11.86 2.42
C GLY A 184 4.14 11.28 3.60
N GLY A 185 2.89 11.67 3.80
CA GLY A 185 2.14 11.28 5.02
C GLY A 185 2.87 11.65 6.31
N LEU A 186 3.82 12.61 6.23
CA LEU A 186 4.62 13.06 7.37
C LEU A 186 3.70 13.70 8.40
N GLY A 187 3.55 13.06 9.54
CA GLY A 187 2.70 13.50 10.63
C GLY A 187 1.39 12.74 10.79
N GLN A 188 1.17 11.67 10.02
CA GLN A 188 0.01 10.77 10.19
C GLN A 188 0.37 9.47 10.94
N PHE A 189 1.54 9.44 11.56
CA PHE A 189 1.99 8.35 12.41
C PHE A 189 2.06 8.81 13.87
#